data_0b87c9d07310f9e9e83151cba2ad2a00
#
_entry.id   0b87c9d07310f9e9e83151cba2ad2a00
#
_cell.length_a   1.000
_cell.length_b   1.000
_cell.length_c   1.000
_cell.angle_alpha   90.00
_cell.angle_beta   90.00
_cell.angle_gamma   90.00
#
_symmetry.space_group_name_H-M   'P 1'
#
loop_
_entity.id
_entity.type
_entity.pdbx_description
1 polymer ?
#
loop_
_entity_poly.entity_id
_entity_poly.type
_entity_poly.pdbx_seq_one_letter_code
_entity_poly.pdbx_strand_id
1 'polypeptide(L)'
;MTDMAANLSNNLLTLSGLDIKRIIMASILGIGNALTDILAVLPDDSLLKEFHLPKGSMQHVDMETGDKIWKTLKPMGVQLVAGGSAANTITGTAIFGMESGFIGKVGDDDLGHLFKSDQEQYGIKSTLLKGVHSSGRAMVFITAPNAERTFAVYLGAALELVPEDLKPEYFEGYDYFHIEGYLVQNQATIRRAVELAKAAGCIISIDMASYNVVESNNAFLHDLVENYVDIVFANETEAKAFTKLEPREALDEIARSCKIAVVKVGKEGSMVKCGDEYHFIEAWPATPVDATGAGDTYAAGFLYAHSLGMPLKVCGEIGSIIAAKVVEIVGTKIDIPRWKAAKKEIRGLIAANTPQA
;
A
#
# COMPACT_ATOMS: atom_id res chain seq x y z
N MET A 1 2.80 -3.04 -25.56
CA MET A 1 2.66 -2.72 -24.12
C MET A 1 3.73 -1.75 -23.59
N THR A 2 4.74 -1.41 -24.35
CA THR A 2 5.89 -0.56 -23.97
C THR A 2 5.62 0.96 -23.92
N ASP A 3 4.42 1.42 -24.29
CA ASP A 3 4.07 2.87 -24.35
C ASP A 3 3.24 3.38 -23.14
N MET A 4 2.95 2.54 -22.18
CA MET A 4 1.97 2.85 -21.13
C MET A 4 2.53 3.78 -20.04
N ALA A 5 3.75 3.55 -19.60
CA ALA A 5 4.40 4.36 -18.55
C ALA A 5 4.93 5.69 -19.11
N ALA A 6 5.53 5.68 -20.30
CA ALA A 6 6.03 6.88 -20.95
C ALA A 6 4.93 7.89 -21.27
N ASN A 7 3.72 7.44 -21.63
CA ASN A 7 2.56 8.30 -21.86
C ASN A 7 1.92 8.84 -20.56
N LEU A 8 2.09 8.18 -19.44
CA LEU A 8 1.57 8.66 -18.15
C LEU A 8 2.48 9.71 -17.49
N SER A 9 3.80 9.60 -17.64
CA SER A 9 4.79 10.53 -17.08
C SER A 9 4.99 11.81 -17.93
N ASN A 10 4.98 11.71 -19.26
CA ASN A 10 5.25 12.85 -20.14
C ASN A 10 4.13 13.90 -20.23
N ASN A 11 2.91 13.62 -19.78
CA ASN A 11 1.82 14.60 -19.74
C ASN A 11 1.77 15.48 -18.47
N LEU A 12 2.76 15.36 -17.58
CA LEU A 12 2.84 16.17 -16.36
C LEU A 12 3.56 17.52 -16.52
N LEU A 13 4.24 17.76 -17.66
CA LEU A 13 5.22 18.83 -17.83
C LEU A 13 4.75 20.06 -18.62
N THR A 14 3.47 20.20 -18.97
CA THR A 14 3.00 21.44 -19.63
C THR A 14 1.90 22.12 -18.81
N LEU A 15 2.30 22.75 -17.72
CA LEU A 15 1.62 23.92 -17.18
C LEU A 15 2.28 25.17 -17.78
N SER A 16 1.85 25.55 -18.97
CA SER A 16 2.21 26.84 -19.57
C SER A 16 1.50 27.93 -18.76
N GLY A 17 2.28 28.71 -17.99
CA GLY A 17 1.81 29.95 -17.39
C GLY A 17 2.05 30.18 -15.91
N LEU A 18 2.55 29.22 -15.16
CA LEU A 18 3.04 29.46 -13.80
C LEU A 18 4.54 29.15 -13.78
N ASP A 19 5.35 30.13 -13.38
CA ASP A 19 6.73 29.91 -12.94
C ASP A 19 6.69 29.04 -11.67
N ILE A 20 6.37 27.75 -11.85
CA ILE A 20 6.57 26.75 -10.82
C ILE A 20 8.10 26.63 -10.75
N LYS A 21 8.74 27.29 -9.77
CA LYS A 21 10.04 26.88 -9.28
C LYS A 21 10.00 25.36 -9.32
N ARG A 22 10.93 24.74 -10.04
CA ARG A 22 11.07 23.29 -10.22
C ARG A 22 10.83 22.65 -8.84
N ILE A 23 9.59 22.25 -8.58
CA ILE A 23 9.24 21.55 -7.35
C ILE A 23 10.02 20.24 -7.48
N ILE A 24 11.10 20.13 -6.73
CA ILE A 24 11.78 18.85 -6.57
C ILE A 24 10.71 17.97 -5.92
N MET A 25 10.16 17.05 -6.70
CA MET A 25 9.18 16.10 -6.17
C MET A 25 9.88 15.30 -5.08
N ALA A 26 9.25 15.22 -3.91
CA ALA A 26 9.77 14.41 -2.82
C ALA A 26 9.85 12.93 -3.24
N SER A 27 10.78 12.24 -2.64
CA SER A 27 11.07 10.83 -2.88
C SER A 27 10.52 9.94 -1.76
N ILE A 28 10.11 8.71 -2.10
CA ILE A 28 9.55 7.76 -1.15
C ILE A 28 10.14 6.36 -1.34
N LEU A 29 10.52 5.74 -0.23
CA LEU A 29 10.94 4.34 -0.17
C LEU A 29 9.88 3.53 0.56
N GLY A 30 9.45 2.41 0.00
CA GLY A 30 8.60 1.44 0.67
C GLY A 30 9.33 0.19 1.07
N ILE A 31 8.88 -0.46 2.14
CA ILE A 31 9.32 -1.81 2.51
C ILE A 31 8.09 -2.69 2.73
N GLY A 32 8.07 -3.88 2.10
CA GLY A 32 6.90 -4.76 2.17
C GLY A 32 7.16 -6.17 1.66
N ASN A 33 6.14 -7.01 1.82
CA ASN A 33 6.13 -8.33 1.22
C ASN A 33 5.99 -8.20 -0.31
N ALA A 34 7.01 -8.63 -1.04
CA ALA A 34 6.97 -8.69 -2.50
C ALA A 34 6.12 -9.90 -2.93
N LEU A 35 4.84 -9.68 -3.15
CA LEU A 35 3.87 -10.72 -3.51
C LEU A 35 3.39 -10.57 -4.95
N THR A 36 3.11 -11.69 -5.60
CA THR A 36 2.35 -11.69 -6.84
C THR A 36 0.93 -12.16 -6.56
N ASP A 37 -0.06 -11.31 -6.85
CA ASP A 37 -1.47 -11.67 -6.77
C ASP A 37 -1.84 -12.52 -7.99
N ILE A 38 -2.45 -13.68 -7.74
CA ILE A 38 -2.92 -14.64 -8.75
C ILE A 38 -4.44 -14.66 -8.68
N LEU A 39 -5.08 -13.93 -9.59
CA LEU A 39 -6.53 -13.76 -9.59
C LEU A 39 -7.18 -14.88 -10.44
N ALA A 40 -7.98 -15.72 -9.78
CA ALA A 40 -8.70 -16.82 -10.38
C ALA A 40 -10.21 -16.63 -10.22
N VAL A 41 -10.91 -16.47 -11.34
CA VAL A 41 -12.39 -16.47 -11.33
C VAL A 41 -12.86 -17.92 -11.43
N LEU A 42 -13.56 -18.37 -10.40
CA LEU A 42 -14.03 -19.75 -10.29
C LEU A 42 -15.52 -19.87 -10.63
N PRO A 43 -15.93 -20.94 -11.33
CA PRO A 43 -17.35 -21.19 -11.61
C PRO A 43 -18.15 -21.54 -10.35
N ASP A 44 -17.49 -22.12 -9.33
CA ASP A 44 -18.09 -22.55 -8.08
C ASP A 44 -17.06 -22.65 -6.94
N ASP A 45 -17.48 -23.16 -5.77
CA ASP A 45 -16.65 -23.27 -4.57
C ASP A 45 -15.88 -24.62 -4.48
N SER A 46 -15.79 -25.41 -5.54
CA SER A 46 -15.18 -26.75 -5.50
C SER A 46 -13.70 -26.71 -5.11
N LEU A 47 -12.92 -25.80 -5.69
CA LEU A 47 -11.51 -25.62 -5.34
C LEU A 47 -11.32 -25.09 -3.90
N LEU A 48 -12.21 -24.24 -3.41
CA LEU A 48 -12.15 -23.79 -2.02
C LEU A 48 -12.32 -24.97 -1.05
N LYS A 49 -13.24 -25.89 -1.36
CA LYS A 49 -13.47 -27.11 -0.56
C LYS A 49 -12.29 -28.06 -0.65
N GLU A 50 -11.72 -28.25 -1.84
CA GLU A 50 -10.55 -29.10 -2.08
C GLU A 50 -9.35 -28.67 -1.25
N PHE A 51 -9.09 -27.36 -1.18
CA PHE A 51 -7.98 -26.79 -0.43
C PHE A 51 -8.34 -26.37 1.01
N HIS A 52 -9.54 -26.72 1.49
CA HIS A 52 -10.03 -26.41 2.84
C HIS A 52 -9.95 -24.90 3.18
N LEU A 53 -10.23 -24.03 2.20
CA LEU A 53 -10.23 -22.61 2.36
C LEU A 53 -11.64 -22.11 2.71
N PRO A 54 -11.88 -21.57 3.93
CA PRO A 54 -13.16 -20.98 4.27
C PRO A 54 -13.48 -19.82 3.34
N LYS A 55 -14.64 -19.86 2.69
CA LYS A 55 -15.08 -18.81 1.79
C LYS A 55 -15.07 -17.43 2.46
N GLY A 56 -14.56 -16.41 1.77
CA GLY A 56 -14.45 -15.06 2.30
C GLY A 56 -13.29 -14.83 3.27
N SER A 57 -12.44 -15.85 3.52
CA SER A 57 -11.32 -15.73 4.44
C SER A 57 -9.99 -15.46 3.75
N MET A 58 -9.01 -15.00 4.53
CA MET A 58 -7.59 -15.01 4.17
C MET A 58 -6.86 -16.01 5.05
N GLN A 59 -6.20 -16.98 4.42
CA GLN A 59 -5.44 -18.03 5.09
C GLN A 59 -3.98 -17.99 4.64
N HIS A 60 -3.05 -18.03 5.59
CA HIS A 60 -1.66 -18.35 5.27
C HIS A 60 -1.52 -19.84 5.01
N VAL A 61 -0.84 -20.18 3.93
CA VAL A 61 -0.57 -21.57 3.54
C VAL A 61 0.94 -21.84 3.50
N ASP A 62 1.30 -23.09 3.74
CA ASP A 62 2.68 -23.55 3.59
C ASP A 62 3.10 -23.69 2.11
N MET A 63 4.37 -24.00 1.89
CA MET A 63 4.94 -24.15 0.55
C MET A 63 4.23 -25.25 -0.24
N GLU A 64 3.98 -26.40 0.38
CA GLU A 64 3.38 -27.55 -0.30
C GLU A 64 1.96 -27.23 -0.78
N THR A 65 1.15 -26.64 0.09
CA THR A 65 -0.22 -26.20 -0.23
C THR A 65 -0.21 -25.11 -1.29
N GLY A 66 0.65 -24.09 -1.11
CA GLY A 66 0.80 -23.00 -2.07
C GLY A 66 1.21 -23.46 -3.46
N ASP A 67 2.13 -24.44 -3.54
CA ASP A 67 2.56 -25.04 -4.81
C ASP A 67 1.45 -25.87 -5.47
N LYS A 68 0.70 -26.64 -4.68
CA LYS A 68 -0.46 -27.39 -5.19
C LYS A 68 -1.51 -26.45 -5.77
N ILE A 69 -1.87 -25.40 -5.04
CA ILE A 69 -2.83 -24.40 -5.51
C ILE A 69 -2.31 -23.73 -6.79
N TRP A 70 -1.07 -23.26 -6.80
CA TRP A 70 -0.48 -22.61 -7.98
C TRP A 70 -0.47 -23.54 -9.20
N LYS A 71 -0.08 -24.79 -9.03
CA LYS A 71 -0.10 -25.79 -10.10
C LYS A 71 -1.50 -26.02 -10.67
N THR A 72 -2.52 -25.97 -9.82
CA THR A 72 -3.93 -26.10 -10.23
C THR A 72 -4.41 -24.86 -10.98
N LEU A 73 -4.04 -23.66 -10.52
CA LEU A 73 -4.49 -22.39 -11.11
C LEU A 73 -3.76 -22.02 -12.40
N LYS A 74 -2.47 -22.33 -12.52
CA LYS A 74 -1.62 -21.93 -13.67
C LYS A 74 -2.23 -22.25 -15.05
N PRO A 75 -2.83 -23.44 -15.30
CA PRO A 75 -3.46 -23.75 -16.60
C PRO A 75 -4.83 -23.08 -16.81
N MET A 76 -5.41 -22.43 -15.83
CA MET A 76 -6.77 -21.84 -15.90
C MET A 76 -6.81 -20.44 -16.52
N GLY A 77 -5.67 -19.91 -16.98
CA GLY A 77 -5.62 -18.56 -17.58
C GLY A 77 -5.82 -17.43 -16.58
N VAL A 78 -5.26 -17.57 -15.39
CA VAL A 78 -5.33 -16.59 -14.31
C VAL A 78 -4.63 -15.29 -14.65
N GLN A 79 -5.07 -14.20 -14.05
CA GLN A 79 -4.38 -12.91 -14.14
C GLN A 79 -3.31 -12.84 -13.06
N LEU A 80 -2.09 -12.43 -13.44
CA LEU A 80 -0.96 -12.22 -12.53
C LEU A 80 -0.70 -10.72 -12.41
N VAL A 81 -0.55 -10.24 -11.17
CA VAL A 81 -0.36 -8.81 -10.87
C VAL A 81 0.64 -8.69 -9.72
N ALA A 82 1.62 -7.81 -9.83
CA ALA A 82 2.43 -7.47 -8.66
C ALA A 82 1.54 -6.83 -7.59
N GLY A 83 1.60 -7.36 -6.38
CA GLY A 83 0.78 -7.00 -5.23
C GLY A 83 1.63 -6.74 -4.00
N GLY A 84 0.99 -6.79 -2.83
CA GLY A 84 1.58 -6.39 -1.55
C GLY A 84 1.22 -4.95 -1.19
N SER A 85 0.86 -4.71 0.08
CA SER A 85 0.31 -3.43 0.54
C SER A 85 1.25 -2.25 0.25
N ALA A 86 2.52 -2.32 0.72
CA ALA A 86 3.47 -1.26 0.43
C ALA A 86 3.77 -1.11 -1.07
N ALA A 87 3.83 -2.20 -1.83
CA ALA A 87 4.06 -2.12 -3.27
C ALA A 87 2.92 -1.40 -4.00
N ASN A 88 1.67 -1.60 -3.56
CA ASN A 88 0.51 -0.86 -4.08
C ASN A 88 0.61 0.63 -3.75
N THR A 89 0.96 0.98 -2.50
CA THR A 89 1.16 2.37 -2.07
C THR A 89 2.25 3.04 -2.90
N ILE A 90 3.42 2.39 -3.04
CA ILE A 90 4.56 2.91 -3.81
C ILE A 90 4.23 3.04 -5.31
N THR A 91 3.47 2.10 -5.87
CA THR A 91 2.98 2.20 -7.26
C THR A 91 2.09 3.44 -7.43
N GLY A 92 1.19 3.69 -6.47
CA GLY A 92 0.34 4.88 -6.47
C GLY A 92 1.16 6.18 -6.44
N THR A 93 2.17 6.29 -5.55
CA THR A 93 3.04 7.47 -5.47
C THR A 93 3.86 7.68 -6.74
N ALA A 94 4.39 6.60 -7.32
CA ALA A 94 5.13 6.64 -8.59
C ALA A 94 4.27 7.16 -9.75
N ILE A 95 3.00 6.73 -9.84
CA ILE A 95 2.05 7.21 -10.86
C ILE A 95 1.80 8.72 -10.74
N PHE A 96 1.88 9.30 -9.53
CA PHE A 96 1.80 10.73 -9.31
C PHE A 96 3.12 11.46 -9.53
N GLY A 97 4.21 10.77 -9.80
CA GLY A 97 5.50 11.34 -10.17
C GLY A 97 6.48 11.52 -9.00
N MET A 98 6.19 10.95 -7.82
CA MET A 98 7.21 10.87 -6.77
C MET A 98 8.33 9.92 -7.21
N GLU A 99 9.57 10.27 -6.91
CA GLU A 99 10.70 9.34 -7.05
C GLU A 99 10.52 8.22 -6.04
N SER A 100 10.23 7.01 -6.53
CA SER A 100 9.76 5.91 -5.69
C SER A 100 10.73 4.74 -5.70
N GLY A 101 11.01 4.19 -4.52
CA GLY A 101 11.81 2.99 -4.29
C GLY A 101 11.05 1.93 -3.52
N PHE A 102 11.46 0.68 -3.63
CA PHE A 102 10.86 -0.43 -2.90
C PHE A 102 11.92 -1.44 -2.45
N ILE A 103 11.87 -1.86 -1.19
CA ILE A 103 12.68 -2.94 -0.63
C ILE A 103 11.79 -4.15 -0.38
N GLY A 104 12.22 -5.31 -0.88
CA GLY A 104 11.55 -6.58 -0.64
C GLY A 104 12.43 -7.76 -0.99
N LYS A 105 11.92 -8.99 -0.82
CA LYS A 105 12.67 -10.20 -1.13
C LYS A 105 11.82 -11.15 -1.98
N VAL A 106 12.40 -11.67 -3.06
CA VAL A 106 11.73 -12.54 -4.04
C VAL A 106 12.58 -13.79 -4.31
N GLY A 107 11.94 -14.84 -4.78
CA GLY A 107 12.63 -16.01 -5.31
C GLY A 107 13.22 -15.76 -6.70
N ASP A 108 14.06 -16.66 -7.16
CA ASP A 108 14.59 -16.69 -8.53
C ASP A 108 13.63 -17.48 -9.43
N ASP A 109 12.44 -16.91 -9.67
CA ASP A 109 11.38 -17.55 -10.41
C ASP A 109 10.55 -16.55 -11.26
N ASP A 110 9.62 -17.09 -12.06
CA ASP A 110 8.79 -16.29 -12.96
C ASP A 110 7.99 -15.21 -12.22
N LEU A 111 7.53 -15.48 -10.98
CA LEU A 111 6.74 -14.53 -10.20
C LEU A 111 7.60 -13.40 -9.65
N GLY A 112 8.83 -13.69 -9.22
CA GLY A 112 9.80 -12.66 -8.80
C GLY A 112 10.24 -11.77 -9.96
N HIS A 113 10.46 -12.35 -11.14
CA HIS A 113 10.75 -11.59 -12.36
C HIS A 113 9.57 -10.72 -12.79
N LEU A 114 8.34 -11.23 -12.68
CA LEU A 114 7.13 -10.48 -12.97
C LEU A 114 7.00 -9.30 -12.00
N PHE A 115 7.17 -9.52 -10.69
CA PHE A 115 7.12 -8.46 -9.69
C PHE A 115 8.11 -7.34 -10.02
N LYS A 116 9.36 -7.71 -10.32
CA LYS A 116 10.41 -6.77 -10.69
C LYS A 116 10.02 -5.95 -11.93
N SER A 117 9.60 -6.63 -12.99
CA SER A 117 9.25 -5.97 -14.27
C SER A 117 8.04 -5.03 -14.11
N ASP A 118 7.06 -5.39 -13.26
CA ASP A 118 5.92 -4.53 -12.96
C ASP A 118 6.36 -3.25 -12.23
N GLN A 119 7.24 -3.35 -11.24
CA GLN A 119 7.79 -2.18 -10.55
C GLN A 119 8.57 -1.27 -11.52
N GLU A 120 9.39 -1.85 -12.39
CA GLU A 120 10.17 -1.11 -13.39
C GLU A 120 9.29 -0.35 -14.39
N GLN A 121 8.10 -0.88 -14.75
CA GLN A 121 7.15 -0.18 -15.64
C GLN A 121 6.69 1.16 -15.08
N TYR A 122 6.63 1.30 -13.76
CA TYR A 122 6.28 2.55 -13.08
C TYR A 122 7.49 3.41 -12.70
N GLY A 123 8.70 3.00 -13.11
CA GLY A 123 9.94 3.70 -12.79
C GLY A 123 10.37 3.57 -11.33
N ILE A 124 9.86 2.56 -10.61
CA ILE A 124 10.18 2.31 -9.21
C ILE A 124 11.57 1.67 -9.12
N LYS A 125 12.46 2.25 -8.33
CA LYS A 125 13.80 1.71 -8.04
C LYS A 125 13.69 0.60 -7.00
N SER A 126 13.52 -0.65 -7.46
CA SER A 126 13.34 -1.79 -6.57
C SER A 126 14.65 -2.40 -6.14
N THR A 127 14.89 -2.44 -4.82
CA THR A 127 15.95 -3.24 -4.18
C THR A 127 15.36 -4.60 -3.81
N LEU A 128 15.26 -5.49 -4.80
CA LEU A 128 14.74 -6.84 -4.62
C LEU A 128 15.88 -7.79 -4.30
N LEU A 129 15.90 -8.25 -3.05
CA LEU A 129 16.85 -9.23 -2.57
C LEU A 129 16.42 -10.64 -3.02
N LYS A 130 17.38 -11.54 -3.18
CA LYS A 130 17.11 -12.91 -3.61
C LYS A 130 16.96 -13.82 -2.40
N GLY A 131 15.80 -14.46 -2.27
CA GLY A 131 15.53 -15.51 -1.28
C GLY A 131 15.90 -16.90 -1.76
N VAL A 132 15.86 -17.86 -0.84
CA VAL A 132 16.08 -19.29 -1.12
C VAL A 132 14.79 -19.98 -1.58
N HIS A 133 13.65 -19.58 -1.01
CA HIS A 133 12.33 -20.11 -1.39
C HIS A 133 11.78 -19.40 -2.63
N SER A 134 10.73 -19.98 -3.21
CA SER A 134 9.96 -19.34 -4.29
C SER A 134 9.34 -18.04 -3.85
N SER A 135 9.07 -17.15 -4.81
CA SER A 135 8.45 -15.85 -4.56
C SER A 135 7.11 -15.97 -3.84
N GLY A 136 6.82 -15.00 -3.01
CA GLY A 136 5.55 -14.87 -2.33
C GLY A 136 4.40 -14.66 -3.33
N ARG A 137 3.24 -15.23 -3.01
CA ARG A 137 2.04 -15.16 -3.85
C ARG A 137 0.76 -15.17 -3.04
N ALA A 138 -0.18 -14.33 -3.43
CA ALA A 138 -1.54 -14.32 -2.92
C ALA A 138 -2.48 -14.91 -3.98
N MET A 139 -2.94 -16.13 -3.78
CA MET A 139 -3.92 -16.78 -4.66
C MET A 139 -5.31 -16.31 -4.27
N VAL A 140 -5.92 -15.52 -5.15
CA VAL A 140 -7.20 -14.86 -4.92
C VAL A 140 -8.27 -15.57 -5.72
N PHE A 141 -9.14 -16.30 -5.02
CA PHE A 141 -10.27 -16.99 -5.60
C PHE A 141 -11.50 -16.08 -5.59
N ILE A 142 -12.04 -15.80 -6.76
CA ILE A 142 -13.24 -14.97 -6.93
C ILE A 142 -14.38 -15.89 -7.33
N THR A 143 -15.38 -16.04 -6.44
CA THR A 143 -16.48 -16.98 -6.63
C THR A 143 -17.83 -16.28 -6.85
N ALA A 144 -18.63 -16.87 -7.75
CA ALA A 144 -20.01 -16.44 -7.98
C ALA A 144 -20.92 -16.74 -6.76
N PRO A 145 -22.12 -16.05 -6.61
CA PRO A 145 -22.61 -15.00 -7.47
C PRO A 145 -22.12 -13.58 -7.13
N ASN A 146 -21.53 -13.40 -5.93
CA ASN A 146 -21.28 -12.07 -5.36
C ASN A 146 -19.83 -11.59 -5.57
N ALA A 147 -19.04 -12.27 -6.41
CA ALA A 147 -17.61 -12.01 -6.58
C ALA A 147 -16.85 -12.04 -5.23
N GLU A 148 -17.30 -12.90 -4.30
CA GLU A 148 -16.68 -13.05 -2.99
C GLU A 148 -15.26 -13.57 -3.13
N ARG A 149 -14.35 -13.01 -2.33
CA ARG A 149 -12.92 -13.33 -2.41
C ARG A 149 -12.47 -14.18 -1.25
N THR A 150 -11.71 -15.20 -1.59
CA THR A 150 -11.00 -16.04 -0.63
C THR A 150 -9.52 -16.01 -0.99
N PHE A 151 -8.67 -15.83 0.00
CA PHE A 151 -7.22 -15.71 -0.20
C PHE A 151 -6.50 -16.90 0.41
N ALA A 152 -5.58 -17.48 -0.36
CA ALA A 152 -4.53 -18.35 0.15
C ALA A 152 -3.19 -17.67 -0.08
N VAL A 153 -2.49 -17.30 0.99
CA VAL A 153 -1.26 -16.49 0.92
C VAL A 153 -0.06 -17.33 1.31
N TYR A 154 0.84 -17.55 0.38
CA TYR A 154 2.17 -18.11 0.62
C TYR A 154 3.19 -16.98 0.56
N LEU A 155 3.85 -16.71 1.67
CA LEU A 155 4.80 -15.59 1.77
C LEU A 155 6.17 -15.91 1.17
N GLY A 156 6.60 -17.19 1.19
CA GLY A 156 7.83 -17.64 0.55
C GLY A 156 9.06 -16.78 0.86
N ALA A 157 9.78 -16.40 -0.17
CA ALA A 157 10.98 -15.57 -0.06
C ALA A 157 10.75 -14.24 0.67
N ALA A 158 9.53 -13.69 0.67
CA ALA A 158 9.24 -12.43 1.37
C ALA A 158 9.46 -12.52 2.89
N LEU A 159 9.26 -13.72 3.51
CA LEU A 159 9.56 -13.96 4.93
C LEU A 159 11.05 -14.01 5.25
N GLU A 160 11.90 -14.15 4.25
CA GLU A 160 13.33 -14.29 4.45
C GLU A 160 14.07 -12.94 4.59
N LEU A 161 13.34 -11.83 4.53
CA LEU A 161 13.92 -10.51 4.76
C LEU A 161 14.36 -10.39 6.21
N VAL A 162 15.66 -10.18 6.42
CA VAL A 162 16.29 -10.12 7.75
C VAL A 162 17.02 -8.79 7.95
N PRO A 163 17.36 -8.40 9.21
CA PRO A 163 18.05 -7.13 9.48
C PRO A 163 19.36 -6.95 8.72
N GLU A 164 20.10 -8.04 8.50
CA GLU A 164 21.39 -8.07 7.81
C GLU A 164 21.27 -7.75 6.31
N ASP A 165 20.10 -7.93 5.74
CA ASP A 165 19.80 -7.57 4.36
C ASP A 165 19.70 -6.04 4.17
N LEU A 166 19.43 -5.28 5.24
CA LEU A 166 19.16 -3.85 5.19
C LEU A 166 20.43 -3.02 5.36
N LYS A 167 20.79 -2.28 4.32
CA LYS A 167 21.97 -1.44 4.27
C LYS A 167 21.60 0.04 4.30
N PRO A 168 22.44 0.91 4.95
CA PRO A 168 22.19 2.35 5.01
C PRO A 168 21.95 2.99 3.64
N GLU A 169 22.74 2.59 2.64
CA GLU A 169 22.67 3.13 1.27
C GLU A 169 21.30 2.93 0.59
N TYR A 170 20.47 2.00 1.05
CA TYR A 170 19.13 1.79 0.49
C TYR A 170 18.14 2.89 0.90
N PHE A 171 18.44 3.63 1.98
CA PHE A 171 17.59 4.67 2.55
C PHE A 171 18.05 6.09 2.18
N GLU A 172 19.27 6.23 1.67
CA GLU A 172 19.84 7.53 1.32
C GLU A 172 19.08 8.21 0.17
N GLY A 173 18.82 9.52 0.36
CA GLY A 173 18.17 10.35 -0.65
C GLY A 173 16.65 10.21 -0.73
N TYR A 174 16.03 9.47 0.20
CA TYR A 174 14.56 9.42 0.32
C TYR A 174 14.07 10.36 1.41
N ASP A 175 12.97 11.10 1.11
CA ASP A 175 12.29 11.99 2.04
C ASP A 175 11.28 11.27 2.92
N TYR A 176 10.69 10.19 2.39
CA TYR A 176 9.69 9.37 3.06
C TYR A 176 10.10 7.90 3.09
N PHE A 177 9.70 7.23 4.18
CA PHE A 177 9.80 5.79 4.31
C PHE A 177 8.46 5.21 4.72
N HIS A 178 7.87 4.32 3.90
CA HIS A 178 6.57 3.69 4.14
C HIS A 178 6.69 2.21 4.46
N ILE A 179 6.06 1.80 5.56
CA ILE A 179 6.14 0.44 6.09
C ILE A 179 4.81 -0.28 5.90
N GLU A 180 4.87 -1.48 5.37
CA GLU A 180 3.76 -2.44 5.41
C GLU A 180 3.65 -3.08 6.78
N GLY A 181 2.52 -2.87 7.45
CA GLY A 181 2.31 -3.40 8.81
C GLY A 181 2.40 -4.93 8.92
N TYR A 182 2.16 -5.68 7.85
CA TYR A 182 2.37 -7.13 7.87
C TYR A 182 3.80 -7.56 8.22
N LEU A 183 4.80 -6.72 7.96
CA LEU A 183 6.19 -7.01 8.28
C LEU A 183 6.52 -6.92 9.77
N VAL A 184 5.66 -6.34 10.61
CA VAL A 184 5.92 -6.23 12.07
C VAL A 184 5.98 -7.59 12.78
N GLN A 185 5.59 -8.66 12.11
CA GLN A 185 5.83 -10.03 12.58
C GLN A 185 7.33 -10.33 12.65
N ASN A 186 8.17 -9.70 11.81
CA ASN A 186 9.63 -9.72 11.92
C ASN A 186 10.11 -8.42 12.58
N GLN A 187 9.93 -8.33 13.90
CA GLN A 187 10.21 -7.13 14.69
C GLN A 187 11.64 -6.63 14.55
N ALA A 188 12.62 -7.54 14.47
CA ALA A 188 14.04 -7.18 14.32
C ALA A 188 14.32 -6.47 13.00
N THR A 189 13.73 -6.96 11.90
CA THR A 189 13.89 -6.36 10.58
C THR A 189 13.25 -4.98 10.52
N ILE A 190 12.03 -4.83 11.07
CA ILE A 190 11.37 -3.52 11.08
C ILE A 190 12.08 -2.54 12.00
N ARG A 191 12.57 -2.98 13.16
CA ARG A 191 13.41 -2.13 14.04
C ARG A 191 14.63 -1.58 13.28
N ARG A 192 15.37 -2.46 12.60
CA ARG A 192 16.52 -2.06 11.78
C ARG A 192 16.12 -1.10 10.66
N ALA A 193 15.00 -1.35 9.98
CA ALA A 193 14.52 -0.50 8.90
C ALA A 193 14.20 0.94 9.38
N VAL A 194 13.46 1.08 10.50
CA VAL A 194 13.11 2.43 11.02
C VAL A 194 14.32 3.18 11.57
N GLU A 195 15.29 2.47 12.17
CA GLU A 195 16.56 3.07 12.62
C GLU A 195 17.34 3.66 11.44
N LEU A 196 17.45 2.90 10.34
CA LEU A 196 18.12 3.35 9.12
C LEU A 196 17.38 4.51 8.45
N ALA A 197 16.04 4.43 8.34
CA ALA A 197 15.22 5.49 7.77
C ALA A 197 15.31 6.78 8.61
N LYS A 198 15.27 6.66 9.94
CA LYS A 198 15.42 7.81 10.84
C LYS A 198 16.81 8.44 10.74
N ALA A 199 17.87 7.61 10.64
CA ALA A 199 19.23 8.08 10.43
C ALA A 199 19.41 8.79 9.07
N ALA A 200 18.68 8.38 8.04
CA ALA A 200 18.62 9.02 6.74
C ALA A 200 17.76 10.31 6.72
N GLY A 201 17.03 10.60 7.79
CA GLY A 201 16.18 11.79 7.91
C GLY A 201 14.78 11.64 7.27
N CYS A 202 14.34 10.41 6.97
CA CYS A 202 13.04 10.17 6.38
C CYS A 202 11.88 10.51 7.33
N ILE A 203 10.77 11.00 6.78
CA ILE A 203 9.45 10.97 7.43
C ILE A 203 8.94 9.53 7.33
N ILE A 204 8.66 8.90 8.48
CA ILE A 204 8.30 7.48 8.54
C ILE A 204 6.81 7.32 8.67
N SER A 205 6.22 6.53 7.76
CA SER A 205 4.80 6.17 7.79
C SER A 205 4.59 4.67 7.86
N ILE A 206 3.51 4.24 8.53
CA ILE A 206 3.09 2.83 8.62
C ILE A 206 1.60 2.70 8.30
N ASP A 207 1.22 1.68 7.51
CA ASP A 207 -0.14 1.17 7.48
C ASP A 207 -0.24 -0.04 8.42
N MET A 208 -1.25 -0.06 9.29
CA MET A 208 -1.42 -1.08 10.33
C MET A 208 -1.79 -2.48 9.79
N ALA A 209 -2.12 -2.57 8.50
CA ALA A 209 -2.36 -3.78 7.71
C ALA A 209 -3.60 -4.61 8.09
N SER A 210 -3.67 -5.16 9.29
CA SER A 210 -4.86 -5.90 9.76
C SER A 210 -4.94 -5.96 11.28
N TYR A 211 -6.17 -6.06 11.81
CA TYR A 211 -6.42 -6.12 13.25
C TYR A 211 -5.70 -7.30 13.93
N ASN A 212 -5.62 -8.47 13.28
CA ASN A 212 -4.92 -9.64 13.82
C ASN A 212 -3.42 -9.38 14.02
N VAL A 213 -2.78 -8.74 13.04
CA VAL A 213 -1.36 -8.35 13.10
C VAL A 213 -1.15 -7.35 14.24
N VAL A 214 -2.04 -6.36 14.35
CA VAL A 214 -1.99 -5.34 15.41
C VAL A 214 -2.14 -5.98 16.78
N GLU A 215 -3.12 -6.87 16.98
CA GLU A 215 -3.33 -7.55 18.29
C GLU A 215 -2.13 -8.40 18.68
N SER A 216 -1.58 -9.16 17.73
CA SER A 216 -0.45 -10.06 18.00
C SER A 216 0.87 -9.32 18.26
N ASN A 217 1.01 -8.06 17.82
CA ASN A 217 2.23 -7.26 17.91
C ASN A 217 2.01 -5.93 18.64
N ASN A 218 0.96 -5.80 19.42
CA ASN A 218 0.50 -4.52 19.98
C ASN A 218 1.59 -3.76 20.74
N ALA A 219 2.32 -4.42 21.66
CA ALA A 219 3.38 -3.79 22.43
C ALA A 219 4.54 -3.28 21.56
N PHE A 220 4.92 -4.05 20.53
CA PHE A 220 5.95 -3.64 19.59
C PHE A 220 5.49 -2.46 18.71
N LEU A 221 4.24 -2.47 18.28
CA LEU A 221 3.67 -1.38 17.48
C LEU A 221 3.59 -0.07 18.27
N HIS A 222 3.22 -0.13 19.58
CA HIS A 222 3.24 1.05 20.45
C HIS A 222 4.65 1.64 20.55
N ASP A 223 5.66 0.82 20.85
CA ASP A 223 7.04 1.26 20.90
C ASP A 223 7.54 1.82 19.55
N LEU A 224 7.15 1.18 18.44
CA LEU A 224 7.51 1.63 17.08
C LEU A 224 6.90 2.99 16.75
N VAL A 225 5.60 3.17 17.02
CA VAL A 225 4.87 4.39 16.73
C VAL A 225 5.39 5.55 17.59
N GLU A 226 5.58 5.34 18.88
CA GLU A 226 6.03 6.38 19.80
C GLU A 226 7.46 6.88 19.49
N ASN A 227 8.36 5.97 19.07
CA ASN A 227 9.78 6.31 18.95
C ASN A 227 10.24 6.65 17.51
N TYR A 228 9.50 6.17 16.49
CA TYR A 228 10.00 6.23 15.10
C TYR A 228 8.99 6.77 14.08
N VAL A 229 7.68 6.49 14.24
CA VAL A 229 6.70 6.74 13.19
C VAL A 229 6.14 8.16 13.29
N ASP A 230 6.12 8.86 12.15
CA ASP A 230 5.52 10.19 12.03
C ASP A 230 4.05 10.14 11.60
N ILE A 231 3.68 9.18 10.72
CA ILE A 231 2.32 9.08 10.14
C ILE A 231 1.80 7.66 10.28
N VAL A 232 0.64 7.51 10.92
CA VAL A 232 -0.04 6.22 11.10
C VAL A 232 -1.31 6.18 10.25
N PHE A 233 -1.45 5.14 9.44
CA PHE A 233 -2.69 4.79 8.75
C PHE A 233 -3.29 3.53 9.39
N ALA A 234 -4.56 3.61 9.77
CA ALA A 234 -5.33 2.48 10.29
C ALA A 234 -6.76 2.53 9.75
N ASN A 235 -7.43 1.39 9.66
CA ASN A 235 -8.88 1.35 9.58
C ASN A 235 -9.51 1.28 10.98
N GLU A 236 -10.83 1.31 11.06
CA GLU A 236 -11.56 1.27 12.33
C GLU A 236 -11.25 0.04 13.20
N THR A 237 -11.08 -1.14 12.56
CA THR A 237 -10.78 -2.38 13.29
C THR A 237 -9.32 -2.45 13.74
N GLU A 238 -8.40 -1.94 12.97
CA GLU A 238 -6.98 -1.81 13.30
C GLU A 238 -6.78 -0.78 14.42
N ALA A 239 -7.42 0.39 14.31
CA ALA A 239 -7.36 1.43 15.34
C ALA A 239 -7.92 0.93 16.68
N LYS A 240 -9.03 0.18 16.64
CA LYS A 240 -9.61 -0.48 17.84
C LYS A 240 -8.70 -1.57 18.37
N ALA A 241 -8.06 -2.37 17.52
CA ALA A 241 -7.11 -3.39 17.94
C ALA A 241 -5.88 -2.77 18.63
N PHE A 242 -5.41 -1.62 18.13
CA PHE A 242 -4.26 -0.91 18.67
C PHE A 242 -4.55 -0.23 20.01
N THR A 243 -5.69 0.48 20.13
CA THR A 243 -6.00 1.35 21.26
C THR A 243 -7.03 0.78 22.24
N LYS A 244 -7.82 -0.21 21.81
CA LYS A 244 -9.02 -0.73 22.49
C LYS A 244 -10.18 0.29 22.61
N LEU A 245 -10.14 1.36 21.81
CA LEU A 245 -11.11 2.46 21.77
C LEU A 245 -11.92 2.45 20.47
N GLU A 246 -13.04 3.17 20.45
CA GLU A 246 -13.80 3.39 19.23
C GLU A 246 -13.07 4.36 18.28
N PRO A 247 -13.37 4.41 16.98
CA PRO A 247 -12.54 5.07 15.98
C PRO A 247 -12.17 6.52 16.28
N ARG A 248 -13.08 7.32 16.86
CA ARG A 248 -12.81 8.71 17.19
C ARG A 248 -11.81 8.86 18.33
N GLU A 249 -12.04 8.14 19.42
CA GLU A 249 -11.16 8.13 20.57
C GLU A 249 -9.82 7.46 20.23
N ALA A 250 -9.86 6.44 19.37
CA ALA A 250 -8.67 5.78 18.86
C ALA A 250 -7.78 6.74 18.08
N LEU A 251 -8.36 7.59 17.21
CA LEU A 251 -7.64 8.64 16.50
C LEU A 251 -6.91 9.59 17.47
N ASP A 252 -7.63 10.03 18.51
CA ASP A 252 -7.08 10.94 19.52
C ASP A 252 -5.91 10.29 20.28
N GLU A 253 -6.02 8.99 20.59
CA GLU A 253 -4.96 8.22 21.26
C GLU A 253 -3.74 8.02 20.36
N ILE A 254 -3.92 7.60 19.10
CA ILE A 254 -2.83 7.41 18.15
C ILE A 254 -2.09 8.74 17.93
N ALA A 255 -2.82 9.85 17.78
CA ALA A 255 -2.24 11.18 17.56
C ALA A 255 -1.43 11.73 18.74
N ARG A 256 -1.46 11.09 19.92
CA ARG A 256 -0.53 11.42 21.02
C ARG A 256 0.86 10.81 20.85
N SER A 257 0.94 9.71 20.08
CA SER A 257 2.17 8.94 19.89
C SER A 257 2.85 9.21 18.55
N CYS A 258 2.18 9.88 17.60
CA CYS A 258 2.74 10.23 16.28
C CYS A 258 2.35 11.66 15.87
N LYS A 259 2.95 12.18 14.80
CA LYS A 259 2.62 13.52 14.31
C LYS A 259 1.26 13.57 13.62
N ILE A 260 0.97 12.60 12.77
CA ILE A 260 -0.27 12.53 12.01
C ILE A 260 -0.90 11.15 12.17
N ALA A 261 -2.13 11.11 12.67
CA ALA A 261 -2.95 9.91 12.71
C ALA A 261 -4.06 9.98 11.67
N VAL A 262 -4.28 8.87 10.96
CA VAL A 262 -5.35 8.68 9.99
C VAL A 262 -6.13 7.42 10.34
N VAL A 263 -7.44 7.57 10.59
CA VAL A 263 -8.35 6.44 10.81
C VAL A 263 -9.41 6.43 9.71
N LYS A 264 -9.35 5.41 8.86
CA LYS A 264 -10.29 5.15 7.75
C LYS A 264 -11.54 4.47 8.32
N VAL A 265 -12.74 4.98 7.99
CA VAL A 265 -14.03 4.47 8.49
C VAL A 265 -14.93 4.01 7.31
N GLY A 266 -14.33 3.32 6.40
CA GLY A 266 -14.99 2.69 5.26
C GLY A 266 -15.75 3.69 4.39
N LYS A 267 -17.04 3.40 4.14
CA LYS A 267 -17.92 4.24 3.30
C LYS A 267 -18.23 5.62 3.90
N GLU A 268 -17.97 5.83 5.17
CA GLU A 268 -18.18 7.13 5.82
C GLU A 268 -17.01 8.08 5.53
N GLY A 269 -15.83 7.53 5.22
CA GLY A 269 -14.66 8.34 4.88
C GLY A 269 -13.46 8.07 5.77
N SER A 270 -12.84 9.14 6.30
CA SER A 270 -11.69 9.05 7.17
C SER A 270 -11.59 10.24 8.12
N MET A 271 -10.86 10.05 9.19
CA MET A 271 -10.52 11.07 10.17
C MET A 271 -9.01 11.29 10.16
N VAL A 272 -8.59 12.55 10.16
CA VAL A 272 -7.16 12.94 10.18
C VAL A 272 -6.92 13.88 11.34
N LYS A 273 -5.84 13.66 12.08
CA LYS A 273 -5.45 14.49 13.23
C LYS A 273 -3.95 14.72 13.29
N CYS A 274 -3.57 15.98 13.59
CA CYS A 274 -2.20 16.42 13.88
C CYS A 274 -2.24 17.43 15.03
N GLY A 275 -1.77 17.07 16.21
CA GLY A 275 -1.93 17.90 17.39
C GLY A 275 -3.40 18.25 17.66
N ASP A 276 -3.75 19.53 17.67
CA ASP A 276 -5.14 20.00 17.85
C ASP A 276 -5.94 20.08 16.53
N GLU A 277 -5.28 19.99 15.38
CA GLU A 277 -5.92 20.03 14.07
C GLU A 277 -6.64 18.70 13.80
N TYR A 278 -7.94 18.78 13.51
CA TYR A 278 -8.79 17.63 13.21
C TYR A 278 -9.62 17.88 11.96
N HIS A 279 -9.70 16.87 11.09
CA HIS A 279 -10.57 16.86 9.92
C HIS A 279 -11.32 15.53 9.82
N PHE A 280 -12.61 15.61 9.52
CA PHE A 280 -13.38 14.50 8.98
C PHE A 280 -13.43 14.68 7.46
N ILE A 281 -13.05 13.65 6.73
CA ILE A 281 -13.02 13.61 5.27
C ILE A 281 -14.10 12.65 4.81
N GLU A 282 -15.10 13.14 4.14
CA GLU A 282 -16.16 12.31 3.55
C GLU A 282 -15.58 11.37 2.49
N ALA A 283 -16.15 10.17 2.37
CA ALA A 283 -15.76 9.25 1.31
C ALA A 283 -16.07 9.85 -0.06
N TRP A 284 -15.11 9.79 -0.98
CA TRP A 284 -15.35 10.23 -2.35
C TRP A 284 -16.35 9.29 -3.03
N PRO A 285 -17.33 9.83 -3.80
CA PRO A 285 -18.36 9.00 -4.44
C PRO A 285 -17.78 7.90 -5.32
N ALA A 286 -18.24 6.66 -5.10
CA ALA A 286 -17.86 5.49 -5.87
C ALA A 286 -18.97 4.45 -5.89
N THR A 287 -18.90 3.55 -6.88
CA THR A 287 -19.73 2.34 -6.92
C THR A 287 -18.84 1.14 -6.55
N PRO A 288 -18.82 0.71 -5.28
CA PRO A 288 -17.84 -0.26 -4.82
C PRO A 288 -18.12 -1.65 -5.40
N VAL A 289 -17.06 -2.27 -5.92
CA VAL A 289 -17.01 -3.65 -6.40
C VAL A 289 -16.09 -4.47 -5.48
N ASP A 290 -14.97 -3.87 -5.07
CA ASP A 290 -13.93 -4.55 -4.31
C ASP A 290 -13.13 -3.56 -3.47
N ALA A 291 -12.96 -3.82 -2.17
CA ALA A 291 -12.23 -2.94 -1.26
C ALA A 291 -10.72 -3.21 -1.19
N THR A 292 -10.21 -4.20 -1.95
CA THR A 292 -8.78 -4.56 -1.92
C THR A 292 -7.93 -3.38 -2.41
N GLY A 293 -6.90 -3.02 -1.64
CA GLY A 293 -6.00 -1.92 -1.95
C GLY A 293 -6.56 -0.51 -1.71
N ALA A 294 -7.78 -0.38 -1.16
CA ALA A 294 -8.34 0.94 -0.84
C ALA A 294 -7.48 1.69 0.19
N GLY A 295 -7.01 0.99 1.22
CA GLY A 295 -6.09 1.54 2.22
C GLY A 295 -4.76 1.97 1.60
N ASP A 296 -4.17 1.10 0.78
CA ASP A 296 -2.89 1.34 0.12
C ASP A 296 -2.94 2.57 -0.79
N THR A 297 -4.00 2.65 -1.60
CA THR A 297 -4.18 3.76 -2.54
C THR A 297 -4.58 5.06 -1.83
N TYR A 298 -5.31 4.98 -0.71
CA TYR A 298 -5.54 6.12 0.17
C TYR A 298 -4.21 6.66 0.72
N ALA A 299 -3.36 5.78 1.26
CA ALA A 299 -2.05 6.17 1.78
C ALA A 299 -1.16 6.79 0.67
N ALA A 300 -1.18 6.24 -0.54
CA ALA A 300 -0.45 6.79 -1.68
C ALA A 300 -0.87 8.25 -2.00
N GLY A 301 -2.18 8.50 -2.06
CA GLY A 301 -2.72 9.85 -2.31
C GLY A 301 -2.43 10.83 -1.19
N PHE A 302 -2.57 10.38 0.04
CA PHE A 302 -2.27 11.19 1.22
C PHE A 302 -0.80 11.60 1.26
N LEU A 303 0.12 10.63 1.12
CA LEU A 303 1.57 10.87 1.15
C LEU A 303 2.02 11.76 -0.01
N TYR A 304 1.46 11.56 -1.20
CA TYR A 304 1.70 12.44 -2.34
C TYR A 304 1.29 13.89 -2.04
N ALA A 305 0.07 14.11 -1.55
CA ALA A 305 -0.41 15.45 -1.24
C ALA A 305 0.37 16.11 -0.09
N HIS A 306 0.71 15.31 0.95
CA HIS A 306 1.54 15.75 2.06
C HIS A 306 2.93 16.18 1.59
N SER A 307 3.52 15.46 0.62
CA SER A 307 4.82 15.81 0.04
C SER A 307 4.82 17.13 -0.73
N LEU A 308 3.67 17.57 -1.19
CA LEU A 308 3.46 18.88 -1.83
C LEU A 308 3.18 19.99 -0.81
N GLY A 309 3.16 19.69 0.49
CA GLY A 309 2.83 20.66 1.55
C GLY A 309 1.36 21.07 1.56
N MET A 310 0.46 20.22 1.05
CA MET A 310 -0.99 20.49 1.07
C MET A 310 -1.53 20.43 2.50
N PRO A 311 -2.60 21.22 2.82
CA PRO A 311 -3.31 21.10 4.09
C PRO A 311 -3.78 19.65 4.35
N LEU A 312 -3.82 19.23 5.61
CA LEU A 312 -4.17 17.85 5.99
C LEU A 312 -5.54 17.42 5.45
N LYS A 313 -6.51 18.33 5.43
CA LYS A 313 -7.80 18.09 4.82
C LYS A 313 -7.67 17.67 3.35
N VAL A 314 -6.86 18.41 2.58
CA VAL A 314 -6.61 18.13 1.15
C VAL A 314 -5.86 16.81 0.97
N CYS A 315 -4.92 16.49 1.87
CA CYS A 315 -4.25 15.18 1.86
C CYS A 315 -5.25 14.03 1.98
N GLY A 316 -6.19 14.14 2.93
CA GLY A 316 -7.25 13.16 3.11
C GLY A 316 -8.22 13.07 1.92
N GLU A 317 -8.61 14.21 1.35
CA GLU A 317 -9.47 14.26 0.16
C GLU A 317 -8.81 13.58 -1.05
N ILE A 318 -7.51 13.83 -1.28
CA ILE A 318 -6.76 13.18 -2.36
C ILE A 318 -6.63 11.66 -2.11
N GLY A 319 -6.37 11.25 -0.87
CA GLY A 319 -6.43 9.84 -0.49
C GLY A 319 -7.77 9.21 -0.79
N SER A 320 -8.86 9.88 -0.41
CA SER A 320 -10.24 9.43 -0.65
C SER A 320 -10.58 9.30 -2.14
N ILE A 321 -10.14 10.25 -2.98
CA ILE A 321 -10.33 10.18 -4.44
C ILE A 321 -9.71 8.91 -5.02
N ILE A 322 -8.47 8.58 -4.65
CA ILE A 322 -7.78 7.43 -5.23
C ILE A 322 -8.38 6.13 -4.70
N ALA A 323 -8.69 6.07 -3.41
CA ALA A 323 -9.38 4.94 -2.82
C ALA A 323 -10.73 4.68 -3.51
N ALA A 324 -11.48 5.73 -3.86
CA ALA A 324 -12.72 5.62 -4.62
C ALA A 324 -12.53 4.97 -6.00
N LYS A 325 -11.41 5.25 -6.69
CA LYS A 325 -11.15 4.65 -8.02
C LYS A 325 -10.74 3.19 -7.94
N VAL A 326 -10.04 2.77 -6.89
CA VAL A 326 -9.67 1.35 -6.74
C VAL A 326 -10.85 0.49 -6.32
N VAL A 327 -11.74 0.98 -5.47
CA VAL A 327 -12.90 0.18 -5.05
C VAL A 327 -13.91 -0.10 -6.17
N GLU A 328 -13.82 0.61 -7.31
CA GLU A 328 -14.68 0.40 -8.49
C GLU A 328 -14.18 -0.72 -9.42
N ILE A 329 -13.08 -1.37 -9.10
CA ILE A 329 -12.49 -2.43 -9.92
C ILE A 329 -12.24 -3.69 -9.09
N VAL A 330 -11.98 -4.80 -9.77
CA VAL A 330 -11.50 -6.04 -9.16
C VAL A 330 -9.98 -5.97 -9.08
N GLY A 331 -9.40 -6.12 -7.88
CA GLY A 331 -7.95 -6.04 -7.64
C GLY A 331 -7.47 -4.62 -7.40
N THR A 332 -6.15 -4.43 -7.46
CA THR A 332 -5.48 -3.20 -7.02
C THR A 332 -4.98 -2.32 -8.20
N LYS A 333 -5.06 -2.81 -9.44
CA LYS A 333 -4.53 -2.10 -10.61
C LYS A 333 -5.59 -1.23 -11.26
N ILE A 334 -5.64 0.02 -10.85
CA ILE A 334 -6.53 1.05 -11.42
C ILE A 334 -6.20 1.24 -12.91
N ASP A 335 -7.21 1.21 -13.76
CA ASP A 335 -7.06 1.39 -15.21
C ASP A 335 -6.76 2.85 -15.61
N ILE A 336 -6.31 3.02 -16.85
CA ILE A 336 -5.91 4.34 -17.38
C ILE A 336 -7.06 5.38 -17.33
N PRO A 337 -8.31 5.06 -17.73
CA PRO A 337 -9.42 6.01 -17.64
C PRO A 337 -9.65 6.52 -16.22
N ARG A 338 -9.64 5.62 -15.22
CA ARG A 338 -9.82 6.00 -13.81
C ARG A 338 -8.64 6.82 -13.29
N TRP A 339 -7.39 6.47 -13.64
CA TRP A 339 -6.23 7.30 -13.31
C TRP A 339 -6.30 8.70 -13.92
N LYS A 340 -6.77 8.84 -15.16
CA LYS A 340 -6.97 10.15 -15.79
C LYS A 340 -8.03 10.98 -15.06
N ALA A 341 -9.15 10.35 -14.66
CA ALA A 341 -10.19 11.00 -13.88
C ALA A 341 -9.65 11.47 -12.52
N ALA A 342 -9.01 10.58 -11.75
CA ALA A 342 -8.40 10.92 -10.47
C ALA A 342 -7.40 12.07 -10.59
N LYS A 343 -6.48 12.02 -11.55
CA LYS A 343 -5.50 13.10 -11.79
C LYS A 343 -6.17 14.45 -12.10
N LYS A 344 -7.30 14.46 -12.82
CA LYS A 344 -8.04 15.68 -13.11
C LYS A 344 -8.66 16.28 -11.85
N GLU A 345 -9.31 15.45 -11.03
CA GLU A 345 -9.94 15.85 -9.77
C GLU A 345 -8.88 16.37 -8.79
N ILE A 346 -7.77 15.65 -8.63
CA ILE A 346 -6.65 16.00 -7.75
C ILE A 346 -5.98 17.32 -8.16
N ARG A 347 -5.75 17.53 -9.45
CA ARG A 347 -5.20 18.83 -9.95
C ARG A 347 -6.10 19.99 -9.60
N GLY A 348 -7.42 19.82 -9.69
CA GLY A 348 -8.40 20.84 -9.29
C GLY A 348 -8.27 21.19 -7.81
N LEU A 349 -8.16 20.19 -6.93
CA LEU A 349 -7.99 20.38 -5.50
C LEU A 349 -6.66 21.07 -5.17
N ILE A 350 -5.56 20.63 -5.76
CA ILE A 350 -4.23 21.23 -5.55
C ILE A 350 -4.26 22.71 -5.98
N ALA A 351 -4.77 23.00 -7.17
CA ALA A 351 -4.84 24.37 -7.68
C ALA A 351 -5.69 25.30 -6.80
N ALA A 352 -6.79 24.79 -6.25
CA ALA A 352 -7.66 25.56 -5.35
C ALA A 352 -7.05 25.83 -3.96
N ASN A 353 -6.05 25.04 -3.55
CA ASN A 353 -5.43 25.13 -2.22
C ASN A 353 -3.95 25.57 -2.26
N THR A 354 -3.40 25.85 -3.44
CA THR A 354 -2.08 26.47 -3.57
C THR A 354 -2.23 27.97 -3.41
N PRO A 355 -1.49 28.64 -2.48
CA PRO A 355 -1.54 30.09 -2.36
C PRO A 355 -1.20 30.76 -3.69
N GLN A 356 -2.05 31.68 -4.14
CA GLN A 356 -1.70 32.56 -5.26
C GLN A 356 -0.58 33.48 -4.80
N ALA A 357 0.57 33.40 -5.50
CA ALA A 357 1.76 34.23 -5.23
C ALA A 357 1.51 35.71 -5.57
#